data_eeaed1f7939cc492700fb6c93c547748
#
_entry.id   eeaed1f7939cc492700fb6c93c547748
#
_cell.length_a   1.000
_cell.length_b   1.000
_cell.length_c   1.000
_cell.angle_alpha   90.00
_cell.angle_beta   90.00
_cell.angle_gamma   90.00
#
_symmetry.space_group_name_H-M   'P 1'
#
loop_
_entity.id
_entity.type
_entity.pdbx_description
1 polymer ?
#
loop_
_entity_poly.entity_id
_entity_poly.type
_entity_poly.pdbx_seq_one_letter_code
_entity_poly.pdbx_strand_id
1 'polypeptide(L)'
;MRFIIALLAFGIVIYGLITSGLELRETKALAYNCYFEARNSTIEDQIATMVTVMNRGTPSVEVYKKDQFSWTKEYAEPADNPALDKCKALAKMVYNNHDLFKSKNICKHYTAVHAKYGEGHWTKYFKRRTQIGKHYYYCN
;
A
#
# COMPACT_ATOMS: atom_id res chain seq x y z
N MET A 1 28.06 29.92 21.11
CA MET A 1 27.74 29.77 19.69
C MET A 1 28.03 28.35 19.16
N ARG A 2 29.20 27.73 19.42
CA ARG A 2 29.54 26.36 18.96
C ARG A 2 28.57 25.27 19.49
N PHE A 3 28.11 25.34 20.73
CA PHE A 3 27.15 24.38 21.32
C PHE A 3 25.77 24.41 20.67
N ILE A 4 25.28 25.57 20.27
CA ILE A 4 23.96 25.71 19.61
C ILE A 4 23.99 25.06 18.23
N ILE A 5 25.08 25.24 17.49
CA ILE A 5 25.25 24.63 16.16
C ILE A 5 25.31 23.10 16.26
N ALA A 6 26.00 22.56 17.28
CA ALA A 6 26.07 21.12 17.51
C ALA A 6 24.69 20.51 17.85
N LEU A 7 23.88 21.18 18.67
CA LEU A 7 22.53 20.74 19.00
C LEU A 7 21.58 20.78 17.79
N LEU A 8 21.68 21.79 16.94
CA LEU A 8 20.88 21.88 15.71
C LEU A 8 21.29 20.77 14.72
N ALA A 9 22.59 20.53 14.53
CA ALA A 9 23.07 19.47 13.66
C ALA A 9 22.62 18.08 14.16
N PHE A 10 22.69 17.82 15.45
CA PHE A 10 22.22 16.58 16.06
C PHE A 10 20.69 16.38 15.89
N GLY A 11 19.91 17.45 16.07
CA GLY A 11 18.47 17.46 15.84
C GLY A 11 18.09 17.10 14.38
N ILE A 12 18.82 17.64 13.40
CA ILE A 12 18.61 17.34 11.97
C ILE A 12 18.91 15.89 11.66
N VAL A 13 20.00 15.33 12.21
CA VAL A 13 20.36 13.92 12.01
C VAL A 13 19.30 13.00 12.60
N ILE A 14 18.86 13.23 13.83
CA ILE A 14 17.80 12.43 14.46
C ILE A 14 16.50 12.52 13.66
N TYR A 15 16.07 13.71 13.24
CA TYR A 15 14.89 13.89 12.43
C TYR A 15 14.98 13.11 11.11
N GLY A 16 16.13 13.15 10.43
CA GLY A 16 16.38 12.38 9.21
C GLY A 16 16.30 10.86 9.43
N LEU A 17 16.83 10.35 10.54
CA LEU A 17 16.76 8.93 10.88
C LEU A 17 15.31 8.47 11.18
N ILE A 18 14.55 9.28 11.90
CA ILE A 18 13.15 8.98 12.21
C ILE A 18 12.30 8.96 10.94
N THR A 19 12.44 9.96 10.07
CA THR A 19 11.66 10.04 8.82
C THR A 19 11.98 8.89 7.85
N SER A 20 13.25 8.53 7.71
CA SER A 20 13.66 7.39 6.87
C SER A 20 13.17 6.05 7.43
N GLY A 21 13.17 5.87 8.74
CA GLY A 21 12.62 4.68 9.39
C GLY A 21 11.12 4.53 9.21
N LEU A 22 10.37 5.64 9.28
CA LEU A 22 8.93 5.66 9.00
C LEU A 22 8.64 5.32 7.53
N GLU A 23 9.33 5.94 6.58
CA GLU A 23 9.17 5.65 5.15
C GLU A 23 9.43 4.17 4.86
N LEU A 24 10.49 3.59 5.43
CA LEU A 24 10.82 2.18 5.25
C LEU A 24 9.70 1.25 5.74
N ARG A 25 9.12 1.54 6.89
CA ARG A 25 8.01 0.77 7.46
C ARG A 25 6.77 0.83 6.57
N GLU A 26 6.39 2.02 6.12
CA GLU A 26 5.19 2.23 5.31
C GLU A 26 5.34 1.61 3.91
N THR A 27 6.49 1.81 3.27
CA THR A 27 6.77 1.21 1.96
C THR A 27 6.90 -0.30 2.02
N LYS A 28 7.42 -0.88 3.12
CA LYS A 28 7.44 -2.34 3.34
C LYS A 28 6.00 -2.89 3.38
N ALA A 29 5.10 -2.26 4.12
CA ALA A 29 3.70 -2.69 4.19
C ALA A 29 3.02 -2.67 2.81
N LEU A 30 3.21 -1.61 2.02
CA LEU A 30 2.70 -1.53 0.64
C LEU A 30 3.30 -2.60 -0.26
N ALA A 31 4.62 -2.83 -0.19
CA ALA A 31 5.30 -3.84 -1.00
C ALA A 31 4.79 -5.25 -0.70
N TYR A 32 4.57 -5.58 0.57
CA TYR A 32 4.02 -6.86 0.96
C TYR A 32 2.58 -7.03 0.49
N ASN A 33 1.75 -6.00 0.64
CA ASN A 33 0.39 -6.03 0.11
C ASN A 33 0.37 -6.24 -1.41
N CYS A 34 1.18 -5.50 -2.17
CA CYS A 34 1.36 -5.70 -3.61
C CYS A 34 1.77 -7.14 -3.94
N TYR A 35 2.74 -7.69 -3.21
CA TYR A 35 3.25 -9.04 -3.46
C TYR A 35 2.18 -10.11 -3.25
N PHE A 36 1.47 -10.09 -2.14
CA PHE A 36 0.48 -11.12 -1.83
C PHE A 36 -0.81 -10.98 -2.63
N GLU A 37 -1.24 -9.76 -2.91
CA GLU A 37 -2.50 -9.52 -3.61
C GLU A 37 -2.34 -9.47 -5.14
N ALA A 38 -1.28 -8.85 -5.65
CA ALA A 38 -1.21 -8.45 -7.05
C ALA A 38 0.08 -8.81 -7.80
N ARG A 39 1.03 -9.59 -7.24
CA ARG A 39 2.33 -9.87 -7.89
C ARG A 39 2.24 -10.42 -9.31
N ASN A 40 1.17 -11.15 -9.62
CA ASN A 40 0.91 -11.77 -10.93
C ASN A 40 -0.11 -10.97 -11.77
N SER A 41 -0.33 -9.71 -11.45
CA SER A 41 -1.23 -8.82 -12.17
C SER A 41 -0.47 -7.74 -12.96
N THR A 42 -1.19 -6.85 -13.63
CA THR A 42 -0.59 -5.73 -14.37
C THR A 42 0.04 -4.71 -13.41
N ILE A 43 0.94 -3.87 -13.93
CA ILE A 43 1.55 -2.79 -13.12
C ILE A 43 0.49 -1.82 -12.60
N GLU A 44 -0.49 -1.50 -13.42
CA GLU A 44 -1.60 -0.62 -13.06
C GLU A 44 -2.40 -1.18 -11.88
N ASP A 45 -2.65 -2.50 -11.87
CA ASP A 45 -3.35 -3.17 -10.78
C ASP A 45 -2.49 -3.21 -9.51
N GLN A 46 -1.20 -3.48 -9.63
CA GLN A 46 -0.25 -3.42 -8.51
C GLN A 46 -0.22 -2.03 -7.87
N ILE A 47 -0.18 -0.98 -8.68
CA ILE A 47 -0.27 0.41 -8.20
C ILE A 47 -1.63 0.67 -7.55
N ALA A 48 -2.73 0.25 -8.18
CA ALA A 48 -4.08 0.49 -7.69
C ALA A 48 -4.35 -0.17 -6.33
N THR A 49 -3.82 -1.38 -6.08
CA THR A 49 -3.92 -2.03 -4.75
C THR A 49 -3.23 -1.20 -3.67
N MET A 50 -2.03 -0.67 -3.94
CA MET A 50 -1.29 0.18 -3.00
C MET A 50 -1.97 1.54 -2.78
N VAL A 51 -2.44 2.18 -3.85
CA VAL A 51 -3.20 3.45 -3.75
C VAL A 51 -4.45 3.28 -2.90
N THR A 52 -5.15 2.15 -3.05
CA THR A 52 -6.33 1.84 -2.23
C THR A 52 -5.99 1.79 -0.74
N VAL A 53 -4.86 1.15 -0.38
CA VAL A 53 -4.38 1.12 1.01
C VAL A 53 -4.09 2.54 1.51
N MET A 54 -3.36 3.35 0.74
CA MET A 54 -3.02 4.73 1.10
C MET A 54 -4.25 5.64 1.21
N ASN A 55 -5.28 5.40 0.40
CA ASN A 55 -6.55 6.13 0.49
C ASN A 55 -7.34 5.80 1.77
N ARG A 56 -7.05 4.67 2.43
CA ARG A 56 -7.64 4.32 3.74
C ARG A 56 -6.95 5.05 4.88
N GLY A 57 -5.61 5.13 4.84
CA GLY A 57 -4.80 5.76 5.89
C GLY A 57 -3.34 5.35 5.84
N THR A 58 -2.72 5.24 7.01
CA THR A 58 -1.31 4.86 7.14
C THR A 58 -1.10 3.40 6.72
N PRO A 59 -0.26 3.11 5.70
CA PRO A 59 -0.13 1.77 5.13
C PRO A 59 0.15 0.66 6.16
N SER A 60 1.10 0.85 7.08
CA SER A 60 1.42 -0.16 8.09
C SER A 60 0.27 -0.44 9.06
N VAL A 61 -0.63 0.51 9.26
CA VAL A 61 -1.84 0.32 10.07
C VAL A 61 -2.92 -0.40 9.27
N GLU A 62 -3.19 0.07 8.05
CA GLU A 62 -4.27 -0.44 7.21
C GLU A 62 -4.00 -1.85 6.69
N VAL A 63 -2.75 -2.18 6.33
CA VAL A 63 -2.38 -3.51 5.83
C VAL A 63 -2.51 -4.57 6.93
N TYR A 64 -2.06 -4.28 8.15
CA TYR A 64 -2.07 -5.23 9.26
C TYR A 64 -3.32 -5.13 10.15
N LYS A 65 -4.30 -4.35 9.77
CA LYS A 65 -5.59 -4.28 10.45
C LYS A 65 -6.28 -5.64 10.42
N LYS A 66 -6.85 -6.04 11.55
CA LYS A 66 -7.52 -7.33 11.69
C LYS A 66 -8.54 -7.56 10.57
N ASP A 67 -8.48 -8.75 9.96
CA ASP A 67 -9.39 -9.23 8.90
C ASP A 67 -9.40 -8.39 7.61
N GLN A 68 -8.41 -7.51 7.41
CA GLN A 68 -8.33 -6.68 6.22
C GLN A 68 -7.81 -7.46 5.01
N PHE A 69 -6.77 -8.28 5.19
CA PHE A 69 -6.19 -9.12 4.16
C PHE A 69 -5.98 -10.55 4.70
N SER A 70 -6.29 -11.54 3.87
CA SER A 70 -6.21 -12.96 4.28
C SER A 70 -4.80 -13.39 4.64
N TRP A 71 -3.80 -12.93 3.89
CA TRP A 71 -2.40 -13.28 4.08
C TRP A 71 -1.80 -12.79 5.40
N THR A 72 -2.34 -11.72 5.99
CA THR A 72 -1.84 -11.20 7.27
C THR A 72 -2.18 -12.10 8.46
N LYS A 73 -3.20 -12.96 8.33
CA LYS A 73 -3.58 -13.92 9.37
C LYS A 73 -2.52 -15.00 9.59
N GLU A 74 -1.78 -15.34 8.56
CA GLU A 74 -0.76 -16.38 8.58
C GLU A 74 0.64 -15.82 8.84
N TYR A 75 0.78 -14.51 9.07
CA TYR A 75 2.06 -13.82 9.20
C TYR A 75 3.03 -14.18 8.07
N ALA A 76 2.49 -14.33 6.85
CA ALA A 76 3.25 -14.74 5.71
C ALA A 76 4.35 -13.73 5.37
N GLU A 77 5.58 -14.22 5.20
CA GLU A 77 6.68 -13.43 4.67
C GLU A 77 6.79 -13.68 3.15
N PRO A 78 6.98 -12.64 2.34
CA PRO A 78 7.16 -12.83 0.90
C PRO A 78 8.49 -13.53 0.62
N ALA A 79 8.52 -14.39 -0.39
CA ALA A 79 9.77 -14.93 -0.90
C ALA A 79 10.64 -13.81 -1.49
N ASP A 80 11.94 -13.87 -1.24
CA ASP A 80 12.90 -12.96 -1.85
C ASP A 80 13.09 -13.33 -3.32
N ASN A 81 12.48 -12.55 -4.21
CA ASN A 81 12.47 -12.80 -5.64
C ASN A 81 12.17 -11.50 -6.43
N PRO A 82 12.35 -11.51 -7.78
CA PRO A 82 12.12 -10.33 -8.61
C PRO A 82 10.72 -9.70 -8.49
N ALA A 83 9.68 -10.49 -8.17
CA ALA A 83 8.34 -9.95 -7.98
C ALA A 83 8.25 -9.09 -6.71
N LEU A 84 8.93 -9.48 -5.64
CA LEU A 84 9.03 -8.67 -4.42
C LEU A 84 9.83 -7.38 -4.68
N ASP A 85 10.94 -7.47 -5.40
CA ASP A 85 11.77 -6.29 -5.72
C ASP A 85 11.00 -5.28 -6.58
N LYS A 86 10.22 -5.76 -7.54
CA LYS A 86 9.31 -4.93 -8.30
C LYS A 86 8.27 -4.25 -7.39
N CYS A 87 7.64 -5.00 -6.48
CA CYS A 87 6.70 -4.43 -5.52
C CYS A 87 7.34 -3.40 -4.58
N LYS A 88 8.59 -3.62 -4.14
CA LYS A 88 9.34 -2.63 -3.34
C LYS A 88 9.58 -1.32 -4.10
N ALA A 89 10.00 -1.42 -5.38
CA ALA A 89 10.22 -0.25 -6.22
C ALA A 89 8.92 0.54 -6.46
N LEU A 90 7.82 -0.16 -6.79
CA LEU A 90 6.51 0.45 -6.98
C LEU A 90 5.98 1.07 -5.68
N ALA A 91 6.16 0.41 -4.53
CA ALA A 91 5.73 0.92 -3.24
C ALA A 91 6.39 2.24 -2.88
N LYS A 92 7.71 2.35 -3.09
CA LYS A 92 8.44 3.60 -2.87
C LYS A 92 7.93 4.72 -3.79
N MET A 93 7.71 4.41 -5.07
CA MET A 93 7.19 5.37 -6.04
C MET A 93 5.78 5.85 -5.65
N VAL A 94 4.87 4.93 -5.31
CA VAL A 94 3.49 5.26 -4.93
C VAL A 94 3.46 6.04 -3.62
N TYR A 95 4.23 5.64 -2.62
CA TYR A 95 4.27 6.31 -1.33
C TYR A 95 4.72 7.77 -1.44
N ASN A 96 5.81 8.02 -2.18
CA ASN A 96 6.37 9.35 -2.33
C ASN A 96 5.57 10.27 -3.28
N ASN A 97 4.71 9.68 -4.12
CA ASN A 97 3.95 10.42 -5.15
C ASN A 97 2.45 10.10 -5.08
N HIS A 98 1.90 9.78 -3.91
CA HIS A 98 0.51 9.33 -3.77
C HIS A 98 -0.50 10.23 -4.47
N ASP A 99 -0.34 11.56 -4.37
CA ASP A 99 -1.25 12.51 -4.99
C ASP A 99 -1.33 12.39 -6.53
N LEU A 100 -0.23 11.97 -7.17
CA LEU A 100 -0.20 11.75 -8.63
C LEU A 100 -0.98 10.50 -9.05
N PHE A 101 -1.14 9.53 -8.15
CA PHE A 101 -1.84 8.28 -8.41
C PHE A 101 -3.31 8.29 -7.98
N LYS A 102 -3.78 9.35 -7.34
CA LYS A 102 -5.19 9.49 -6.98
C LYS A 102 -6.06 9.49 -8.24
N SER A 103 -7.08 8.65 -8.23
CA SER A 103 -8.03 8.53 -9.34
C SER A 103 -9.45 8.39 -8.79
N LYS A 104 -10.42 8.94 -9.51
CA LYS A 104 -11.85 8.73 -9.19
C LYS A 104 -12.30 7.27 -9.24
N ASN A 105 -11.49 6.39 -9.84
CA ASN A 105 -11.78 4.97 -10.00
C ASN A 105 -11.07 4.09 -8.98
N ILE A 106 -10.15 4.65 -8.18
CA ILE A 106 -9.41 3.93 -7.15
C ILE A 106 -9.70 4.60 -5.81
N CYS A 107 -10.60 4.00 -5.03
CA CYS A 107 -11.00 4.56 -3.74
C CYS A 107 -10.41 3.75 -2.58
N LYS A 108 -11.26 3.18 -1.72
CA LYS A 108 -10.83 2.53 -0.48
C LYS A 108 -11.02 1.02 -0.46
N HIS A 109 -11.60 0.44 -1.52
CA HIS A 109 -11.99 -0.97 -1.53
C HIS A 109 -11.70 -1.63 -2.87
N TYR A 110 -11.25 -2.88 -2.83
CA TYR A 110 -11.13 -3.75 -3.99
C TYR A 110 -11.40 -5.21 -3.62
N THR A 111 -11.73 -6.03 -4.63
CA THR A 111 -11.85 -7.49 -4.53
C THR A 111 -11.17 -8.14 -5.74
N ALA A 112 -10.67 -9.38 -5.58
CA ALA A 112 -10.23 -10.16 -6.72
C ALA A 112 -11.43 -10.51 -7.63
N VAL A 113 -11.24 -10.45 -8.95
CA VAL A 113 -12.28 -10.77 -9.96
C VAL A 113 -12.83 -12.19 -9.78
N HIS A 114 -11.99 -13.12 -9.36
CA HIS A 114 -12.34 -14.53 -9.15
C HIS A 114 -12.41 -14.90 -7.66
N ALA A 115 -12.72 -13.94 -6.77
CA ALA A 115 -12.88 -14.25 -5.36
C ALA A 115 -13.98 -15.28 -5.16
N LYS A 116 -13.68 -16.33 -4.35
CA LYS A 116 -14.60 -17.45 -4.08
C LYS A 116 -15.99 -17.01 -3.60
N TYR A 117 -16.06 -15.87 -2.96
CA TYR A 117 -17.30 -15.31 -2.40
C TYR A 117 -17.89 -14.18 -3.27
N GLY A 118 -17.30 -13.96 -4.46
CA GLY A 118 -17.78 -12.96 -5.42
C GLY A 118 -17.81 -11.55 -4.85
N GLU A 119 -18.66 -10.73 -5.45
CA GLU A 119 -19.00 -9.43 -4.90
C GLU A 119 -19.78 -9.65 -3.61
N GLY A 120 -19.12 -9.41 -2.48
CA GLY A 120 -19.72 -9.64 -1.18
C GLY A 120 -20.91 -8.70 -0.89
N HIS A 121 -21.60 -8.95 0.19
CA HIS A 121 -22.75 -8.15 0.64
C HIS A 121 -22.45 -6.64 0.69
N TRP A 122 -21.21 -6.23 0.98
CA TRP A 122 -20.80 -4.84 1.08
C TRP A 122 -20.63 -4.14 -0.29
N THR A 123 -20.35 -4.86 -1.37
CA THR A 123 -20.10 -4.26 -2.70
C THR A 123 -21.33 -3.57 -3.28
N LYS A 124 -22.54 -3.99 -2.90
CA LYS A 124 -23.80 -3.38 -3.32
C LYS A 124 -24.01 -1.93 -2.85
N TYR A 125 -23.22 -1.48 -1.87
CA TYR A 125 -23.32 -0.11 -1.36
C TYR A 125 -22.50 0.90 -2.17
N PHE A 126 -21.71 0.43 -3.17
CA PHE A 126 -20.91 1.29 -4.00
C PHE A 126 -21.57 1.56 -5.35
N LYS A 127 -21.48 2.82 -5.81
CA LYS A 127 -22.10 3.26 -7.06
C LYS A 127 -21.28 2.96 -8.30
N ARG A 128 -19.95 2.87 -8.13
CA ARG A 128 -19.02 2.65 -9.24
C ARG A 128 -18.14 1.44 -8.97
N ARG A 129 -17.96 0.66 -10.01
CA ARG A 129 -17.05 -0.48 -10.05
C ARG A 129 -16.18 -0.37 -11.31
N THR A 130 -14.89 -0.42 -11.15
CA THR A 130 -13.93 -0.41 -12.25
C THR A 130 -13.03 -1.63 -12.13
N GLN A 131 -12.84 -2.37 -13.21
CA GLN A 131 -11.87 -3.45 -13.26
C GLN A 131 -10.51 -2.92 -13.71
N ILE A 132 -9.46 -3.26 -12.95
CA ILE A 132 -8.06 -3.02 -13.31
C ILE A 132 -7.35 -4.36 -13.07
N GLY A 133 -6.76 -4.95 -14.12
CA GLY A 133 -6.10 -6.24 -14.02
C GLY A 133 -7.00 -7.32 -13.44
N LYS A 134 -6.59 -7.89 -12.31
CA LYS A 134 -7.30 -8.98 -11.62
C LYS A 134 -8.21 -8.53 -10.49
N HIS A 135 -8.44 -7.24 -10.33
CA HIS A 135 -9.27 -6.70 -9.25
C HIS A 135 -10.39 -5.79 -9.75
N TYR A 136 -11.49 -5.77 -8.99
CA TYR A 136 -12.53 -4.76 -9.06
C TYR A 136 -12.32 -3.73 -7.96
N TYR A 137 -12.35 -2.46 -8.32
CA TYR A 137 -12.21 -1.31 -7.43
C TYR A 137 -13.57 -0.61 -7.28
N TYR A 138 -13.92 -0.27 -6.04
CA TYR A 138 -15.25 0.24 -5.69
C TYR A 138 -15.17 1.65 -5.13
N CYS A 139 -16.01 2.54 -5.67
CA CYS A 139 -16.12 3.94 -5.29
C CYS A 139 -17.58 4.36 -5.11
N ASN A 140 -17.80 5.40 -4.30
CA ASN A 140 -19.12 6.06 -4.13
C ASN A 140 -19.34 7.12 -5.21
#